data_0e06a595ec7ac503c7da34d333ad25f2
#
_entry.id   0e06a595ec7ac503c7da34d333ad25f2
#
_cell.length_a   1.000
_cell.length_b   1.000
_cell.length_c   1.000
_cell.angle_alpha   90.00
_cell.angle_beta   90.00
_cell.angle_gamma   90.00
#
_symmetry.space_group_name_H-M   'P 1'
#
loop_
_entity.id
_entity.type
_entity.pdbx_description
1 polymer ?
#
loop_
_entity_poly.entity_id
_entity_poly.type
_entity_poly.pdbx_seq_one_letter_code
_entity_poly.pdbx_strand_id
1 'polypeptide(L)'
;EIFRQYSNEGALYFSDDFELSDELKVNAGLRYSSFQHRGDINLFTYLKNDLTLSNDNYRNIEPRLSLRYKLNTTSSIKGSYSENYQYIHLASTSSVSLPTDLWVPSSTGIKPKFAKQYALGYFKNFNDNMFETSLEGYYKEMTNLIEYREGYLPEDNTNSSSDDSFTFGDGDSYGIEVLLKKNRGKTTGWIGYTLSKTTRYFDEVNNGIEFPAKYDRRHDLSIT
;
A
#
# COMPACT_ATOMS: atom_id res chain seq x y z
N GLU A 1 13.58 19.01 21.47
CA GLU A 1 12.59 19.83 20.73
C GLU A 1 11.55 18.91 20.10
N ILE A 2 10.26 19.26 20.23
CA ILE A 2 9.17 18.49 19.60
C ILE A 2 8.85 19.19 18.28
N PHE A 3 9.23 18.56 17.16
CA PHE A 3 8.80 19.00 15.84
C PHE A 3 7.36 18.56 15.60
N ARG A 4 6.51 19.50 15.22
CA ARG A 4 5.12 19.21 14.85
C ARG A 4 4.93 19.52 13.38
N GLN A 5 4.58 18.49 12.61
CA GLN A 5 4.21 18.63 11.20
C GLN A 5 2.70 18.63 11.06
N TYR A 6 2.18 19.51 10.22
CA TYR A 6 0.76 19.63 9.96
C TYR A 6 0.46 19.31 8.51
N SER A 7 -0.51 18.44 8.30
CA SER A 7 -1.01 18.12 6.96
C SER A 7 -2.52 17.99 6.96
N ASN A 8 -3.12 18.27 5.82
CA ASN A 8 -4.54 18.02 5.56
C ASN A 8 -4.65 17.00 4.43
N GLU A 9 -5.45 15.97 4.62
CA GLU A 9 -5.81 15.03 3.59
C GLU A 9 -7.32 15.01 3.41
N GLY A 10 -7.78 15.02 2.16
CA GLY A 10 -9.19 14.90 1.80
C GLY A 10 -9.35 14.02 0.57
N ALA A 11 -10.46 13.31 0.49
CA ALA A 11 -10.77 12.50 -0.68
C ALA A 11 -12.27 12.49 -0.98
N LEU A 12 -12.58 12.42 -2.28
CA LEU A 12 -13.91 12.13 -2.80
C LEU A 12 -13.84 10.85 -3.63
N TYR A 13 -14.82 9.99 -3.50
CA TYR A 13 -14.88 8.78 -4.31
C TYR A 13 -16.28 8.58 -4.88
N PHE A 14 -16.30 7.96 -6.05
CA PHE A 14 -17.51 7.49 -6.71
C PHE A 14 -17.25 6.05 -7.16
N SER A 15 -18.22 5.16 -6.94
CA SER A 15 -18.16 3.79 -7.49
C SER A 15 -19.56 3.34 -7.85
N ASP A 16 -19.64 2.50 -8.89
CA ASP A 16 -20.88 1.92 -9.35
C ASP A 16 -20.70 0.46 -9.72
N ASP A 17 -21.75 -0.32 -9.50
CA ASP A 17 -21.83 -1.74 -9.82
C ASP A 17 -22.76 -1.95 -11.01
N PHE A 18 -22.20 -2.44 -12.11
CA PHE A 18 -22.91 -2.71 -13.35
C PHE A 18 -23.13 -4.22 -13.51
N GLU A 19 -24.36 -4.64 -13.67
CA GLU A 19 -24.71 -5.99 -14.12
C GLU A 19 -24.87 -5.96 -15.64
N LEU A 20 -23.78 -6.28 -16.37
CA LEU A 20 -23.78 -6.27 -17.84
C LEU A 20 -24.49 -7.48 -18.43
N SER A 21 -24.51 -8.60 -17.70
CA SER A 21 -25.31 -9.80 -17.97
C SER A 21 -25.51 -10.59 -16.68
N ASP A 22 -26.28 -11.70 -16.74
CA ASP A 22 -26.46 -12.62 -15.61
C ASP A 22 -25.15 -13.24 -15.12
N GLU A 23 -24.14 -13.28 -16.00
CA GLU A 23 -22.81 -13.86 -15.71
C GLU A 23 -21.78 -12.78 -15.40
N LEU A 24 -21.88 -11.57 -15.96
CA LEU A 24 -20.84 -10.54 -15.90
C LEU A 24 -21.27 -9.34 -15.06
N LYS A 25 -20.55 -9.15 -13.95
CA LYS A 25 -20.64 -7.96 -13.10
C LYS A 25 -19.32 -7.17 -13.17
N VAL A 26 -19.45 -5.86 -13.24
CA VAL A 26 -18.35 -4.90 -13.28
C VAL A 26 -18.55 -3.90 -12.16
N ASN A 27 -17.55 -3.73 -11.32
CA ASN A 27 -17.46 -2.60 -10.40
C ASN A 27 -16.40 -1.64 -10.91
N ALA A 28 -16.77 -0.38 -11.15
CA ALA A 28 -15.87 0.68 -11.55
C ALA A 28 -15.92 1.81 -10.54
N GLY A 29 -14.77 2.27 -10.10
CA GLY A 29 -14.66 3.34 -9.13
C GLY A 29 -13.55 4.32 -9.45
N LEU A 30 -13.72 5.54 -9.00
CA LEU A 30 -12.75 6.61 -9.10
C LEU A 30 -12.68 7.34 -7.76
N ARG A 31 -11.47 7.46 -7.23
CA ARG A 31 -11.19 8.28 -6.05
C ARG A 31 -10.32 9.46 -6.46
N TYR A 32 -10.72 10.65 -6.09
CA TYR A 32 -9.89 11.83 -6.13
C TYR A 32 -9.36 12.08 -4.73
N SER A 33 -8.04 12.17 -4.58
CA SER A 33 -7.39 12.48 -3.31
C SER A 33 -6.61 13.79 -3.41
N SER A 34 -6.60 14.54 -2.34
CA SER A 34 -5.86 15.80 -2.19
C SER A 34 -5.14 15.79 -0.86
N PHE A 35 -3.85 16.07 -0.89
CA PHE A 35 -3.00 16.18 0.28
C PHE A 35 -2.28 17.53 0.27
N GLN A 36 -2.26 18.20 1.42
CA GLN A 36 -1.57 19.45 1.61
C GLN A 36 -0.66 19.34 2.84
N HIS A 37 0.64 19.48 2.63
CA HIS A 37 1.62 19.64 3.70
C HIS A 37 1.77 21.14 4.01
N ARG A 38 1.73 21.50 5.30
CA ARG A 38 1.79 22.91 5.75
C ARG A 38 3.13 23.28 6.37
N GLY A 39 4.16 22.42 6.23
CA GLY A 39 5.49 22.65 6.78
C GLY A 39 5.56 22.56 8.31
N ASP A 40 6.76 22.72 8.83
CA ASP A 40 7.04 22.74 10.27
C ASP A 40 6.75 24.13 10.84
N ILE A 41 5.75 24.23 11.70
CA ILE A 41 5.53 25.45 12.49
C ILE A 41 6.36 25.30 13.77
N ASN A 42 7.61 25.75 13.76
CA ASN A 42 8.36 25.90 14.98
C ASN A 42 8.15 27.33 15.56
N LEU A 43 8.32 27.45 16.87
CA LEU A 43 8.15 28.74 17.58
C LEU A 43 9.09 29.83 17.02
N PHE A 44 10.23 29.45 16.46
CA PHE A 44 11.25 30.36 15.93
C PHE A 44 10.83 30.96 14.58
N THR A 45 10.22 30.16 13.71
CA THR A 45 9.62 30.61 12.42
C THR A 45 8.41 31.50 12.67
N TYR A 46 7.60 31.17 13.68
CA TYR A 46 6.47 31.99 14.11
C TYR A 46 6.90 33.36 14.63
N LEU A 47 7.96 33.42 15.46
CA LEU A 47 8.48 34.66 16.02
C LEU A 47 9.22 35.56 15.00
N LYS A 48 9.81 34.96 13.96
CA LYS A 48 10.47 35.71 12.89
C LYS A 48 9.52 36.25 11.81
N ASN A 49 8.25 35.90 11.85
CA ASN A 49 7.25 36.24 10.83
C ASN A 49 7.66 35.71 9.42
N ASP A 50 8.53 34.72 9.37
CA ASP A 50 9.05 34.07 8.16
C ASP A 50 8.26 32.78 7.93
N LEU A 51 6.96 32.96 7.74
CA LEU A 51 6.03 31.88 7.42
C LEU A 51 6.10 31.55 5.92
N THR A 52 7.28 31.22 5.42
CA THR A 52 7.40 30.49 4.17
C THR A 52 6.95 29.04 4.43
N LEU A 53 5.64 28.91 4.67
CA LEU A 53 5.01 27.60 4.73
C LEU A 53 5.18 26.94 3.36
N SER A 54 6.01 25.91 3.30
CA SER A 54 6.01 25.03 2.15
C SER A 54 4.58 24.53 1.96
N ASN A 55 3.92 24.98 0.91
CA ASN A 55 2.52 24.67 0.65
C ASN A 55 2.45 23.63 -0.45
N ASP A 56 2.97 22.43 -0.15
CA ASP A 56 3.01 21.33 -1.09
C ASP A 56 1.63 20.71 -1.22
N ASN A 57 1.09 20.77 -2.42
CA ASN A 57 -0.21 20.23 -2.74
C ASN A 57 -0.09 19.08 -3.74
N TYR A 58 -0.52 17.91 -3.34
CA TYR A 58 -0.67 16.75 -4.21
C TYR A 58 -2.14 16.51 -4.51
N ARG A 59 -2.44 16.20 -5.77
CA ARG A 59 -3.80 15.88 -6.23
C ARG A 59 -3.72 14.71 -7.18
N ASN A 60 -4.39 13.63 -6.85
CA ASN A 60 -4.28 12.39 -7.59
C ASN A 60 -5.66 11.78 -7.86
N ILE A 61 -5.72 11.00 -8.94
CA ILE A 61 -6.88 10.21 -9.31
C ILE A 61 -6.49 8.74 -9.18
N GLU A 62 -7.33 7.98 -8.49
CA GLU A 62 -7.10 6.58 -8.15
C GLU A 62 -8.24 5.73 -8.75
N PRO A 63 -8.08 5.23 -9.99
CA PRO A 63 -9.05 4.36 -10.63
C PRO A 63 -9.05 2.96 -9.98
N ARG A 64 -10.23 2.35 -9.93
CA ARG A 64 -10.45 0.97 -9.50
C ARG A 64 -11.41 0.30 -10.45
N LEU A 65 -11.07 -0.90 -10.88
CA LEU A 65 -11.91 -1.71 -11.73
C LEU A 65 -11.89 -3.15 -11.20
N SER A 66 -13.03 -3.76 -11.01
CA SER A 66 -13.13 -5.20 -10.80
C SER A 66 -14.21 -5.82 -11.66
N LEU A 67 -13.89 -7.00 -12.17
CA LEU A 67 -14.72 -7.79 -13.05
C LEU A 67 -14.98 -9.13 -12.37
N ARG A 68 -16.23 -9.58 -12.37
CA ARG A 68 -16.60 -10.92 -11.95
C ARG A 68 -17.36 -11.61 -13.06
N TYR A 69 -16.80 -12.69 -13.56
CA TYR A 69 -17.46 -13.55 -14.53
C TYR A 69 -17.87 -14.89 -13.90
N LYS A 70 -19.15 -15.17 -13.92
CA LYS A 70 -19.77 -16.37 -13.36
C LYS A 70 -19.69 -17.48 -14.40
N LEU A 71 -18.89 -18.49 -14.15
CA LEU A 71 -18.75 -19.65 -15.06
C LEU A 71 -19.97 -20.59 -14.97
N ASN A 72 -20.51 -20.73 -13.74
CA ASN A 72 -21.69 -21.50 -13.44
C ASN A 72 -22.22 -21.11 -12.04
N THR A 73 -23.20 -21.82 -11.51
CA THR A 73 -23.84 -21.53 -10.21
C THR A 73 -22.88 -21.61 -9.02
N THR A 74 -21.74 -22.29 -9.16
CA THR A 74 -20.79 -22.55 -8.06
C THR A 74 -19.38 -22.01 -8.31
N SER A 75 -19.11 -21.49 -9.50
CA SER A 75 -17.74 -21.05 -9.87
C SER A 75 -17.76 -19.69 -10.54
N SER A 76 -16.74 -18.88 -10.24
CA SER A 76 -16.52 -17.57 -10.89
C SER A 76 -15.03 -17.25 -11.01
N ILE A 77 -14.70 -16.42 -11.99
CA ILE A 77 -13.41 -15.77 -12.13
C ILE A 77 -13.60 -14.30 -11.75
N LYS A 78 -12.62 -13.73 -11.02
CA LYS A 78 -12.58 -12.29 -10.73
C LYS A 78 -11.24 -11.74 -11.18
N GLY A 79 -11.27 -10.58 -11.81
CA GLY A 79 -10.09 -9.79 -12.12
C GLY A 79 -10.21 -8.41 -11.51
N SER A 80 -9.12 -7.81 -11.06
CA SER A 80 -9.15 -6.44 -10.56
C SER A 80 -7.90 -5.67 -10.91
N TYR A 81 -8.08 -4.36 -11.02
CA TYR A 81 -7.06 -3.36 -11.18
C TYR A 81 -7.32 -2.20 -10.23
N SER A 82 -6.26 -1.69 -9.58
CA SER A 82 -6.38 -0.50 -8.74
C SER A 82 -5.09 0.32 -8.72
N GLU A 83 -5.25 1.63 -8.62
CA GLU A 83 -4.17 2.57 -8.32
C GLU A 83 -4.43 3.21 -6.96
N ASN A 84 -3.35 3.44 -6.19
CA ASN A 84 -3.44 4.01 -4.86
C ASN A 84 -2.25 4.93 -4.59
N TYR A 85 -2.51 6.04 -3.90
CA TYR A 85 -1.49 6.95 -3.39
C TYR A 85 -1.46 6.94 -1.88
N GLN A 86 -0.26 7.04 -1.32
CA GLN A 86 -0.04 7.17 0.12
C GLN A 86 0.82 8.40 0.39
N TYR A 87 0.30 9.31 1.22
CA TYR A 87 0.92 10.60 1.50
C TYR A 87 1.69 10.66 2.81
N ILE A 88 1.48 9.69 3.70
CA ILE A 88 2.19 9.59 4.97
C ILE A 88 2.98 8.30 4.96
N HIS A 89 4.29 8.40 5.18
CA HIS A 89 5.25 7.31 5.06
C HIS A 89 5.78 6.92 6.42
N LEU A 90 5.88 5.64 6.70
CA LEU A 90 6.65 5.14 7.83
C LEU A 90 8.10 4.94 7.41
N ALA A 91 8.99 5.71 7.99
CA ALA A 91 10.43 5.52 7.88
C ALA A 91 10.91 4.69 9.07
N SER A 92 11.43 3.50 8.80
CA SER A 92 11.88 2.56 9.82
C SER A 92 13.20 1.92 9.41
N THR A 93 14.12 1.80 10.35
CA THR A 93 15.40 1.11 10.16
C THR A 93 15.31 -0.40 10.41
N SER A 94 14.18 -0.90 10.89
CA SER A 94 13.97 -2.29 11.30
C SER A 94 12.72 -2.90 10.67
N SER A 95 12.66 -4.23 10.63
CA SER A 95 11.46 -5.01 10.29
C SER A 95 10.44 -5.06 11.43
N VAL A 96 10.83 -4.66 12.63
CA VAL A 96 9.96 -4.57 13.82
C VAL A 96 9.73 -3.09 14.10
N SER A 97 8.49 -2.71 14.41
CA SER A 97 8.18 -1.33 14.82
C SER A 97 8.97 -0.94 16.07
N LEU A 98 9.68 0.16 15.96
CA LEU A 98 10.52 0.71 17.01
C LEU A 98 9.99 2.08 17.46
N PRO A 99 10.28 2.51 18.70
CA PRO A 99 9.95 3.87 19.16
C PRO A 99 10.64 4.97 18.34
N THR A 100 11.67 4.63 17.58
CA THR A 100 12.43 5.52 16.68
C THR A 100 11.83 5.61 15.28
N ASP A 101 10.81 4.82 14.97
CA ASP A 101 10.11 4.90 13.68
C ASP A 101 9.44 6.25 13.53
N LEU A 102 9.66 6.89 12.39
CA LEU A 102 9.16 8.24 12.10
C LEU A 102 8.07 8.20 11.03
N TRP A 103 6.96 8.87 11.29
CA TRP A 103 5.94 9.15 10.29
C TRP A 103 6.28 10.44 9.55
N VAL A 104 6.54 10.32 8.25
CA VAL A 104 6.99 11.41 7.39
C VAL A 104 5.91 11.72 6.38
N PRO A 105 5.37 12.96 6.35
CA PRO A 105 4.41 13.37 5.32
C PRO A 105 5.12 13.61 3.98
N SER A 106 4.39 13.50 2.89
CA SER A 106 4.86 13.94 1.58
C SER A 106 5.09 15.45 1.58
N SER A 107 6.22 15.87 0.99
CA SER A 107 6.69 17.26 0.89
C SER A 107 7.22 17.53 -0.52
N THR A 108 7.80 18.71 -0.78
CA THR A 108 8.50 18.99 -2.05
C THR A 108 9.59 17.95 -2.35
N GLY A 109 10.32 17.51 -1.31
CA GLY A 109 11.37 16.51 -1.42
C GLY A 109 10.88 15.07 -1.37
N ILE A 110 9.73 14.80 -0.73
CA ILE A 110 9.20 13.44 -0.51
C ILE A 110 7.90 13.26 -1.28
N LYS A 111 7.97 12.65 -2.45
CA LYS A 111 6.79 12.37 -3.29
C LYS A 111 5.87 11.35 -2.64
N PRO A 112 4.55 11.41 -2.90
CA PRO A 112 3.62 10.36 -2.51
C PRO A 112 4.05 9.01 -3.07
N LYS A 113 3.98 7.96 -2.24
CA LYS A 113 4.10 6.58 -2.74
C LYS A 113 2.94 6.28 -3.66
N PHE A 114 3.23 5.62 -4.75
CA PHE A 114 2.23 5.19 -5.71
C PHE A 114 2.30 3.67 -5.89
N ALA A 115 1.14 3.04 -6.02
CA ALA A 115 1.06 1.61 -6.28
C ALA A 115 -0.02 1.30 -7.32
N LYS A 116 0.32 0.42 -8.28
CA LYS A 116 -0.60 -0.26 -9.18
C LYS A 116 -0.71 -1.71 -8.78
N GLN A 117 -1.91 -2.24 -8.74
CA GLN A 117 -2.13 -3.63 -8.41
C GLN A 117 -3.08 -4.28 -9.40
N TYR A 118 -2.71 -5.47 -9.84
CA TYR A 118 -3.48 -6.39 -10.65
C TYR A 118 -3.73 -7.66 -9.85
N ALA A 119 -4.94 -8.20 -9.92
CA ALA A 119 -5.23 -9.49 -9.33
C ALA A 119 -6.17 -10.30 -10.24
N LEU A 120 -6.00 -11.62 -10.22
CA LEU A 120 -6.86 -12.58 -10.91
C LEU A 120 -7.11 -13.75 -9.98
N GLY A 121 -8.38 -14.12 -9.79
CA GLY A 121 -8.77 -15.19 -8.90
C GLY A 121 -9.83 -16.10 -9.49
N TYR A 122 -9.73 -17.39 -9.15
CA TYR A 122 -10.75 -18.40 -9.39
C TYR A 122 -11.39 -18.81 -8.08
N PHE A 123 -12.71 -18.82 -8.04
CA PHE A 123 -13.51 -19.10 -6.86
C PHE A 123 -14.44 -20.25 -7.14
N LYS A 124 -14.52 -21.21 -6.23
CA LYS A 124 -15.40 -22.37 -6.37
C LYS A 124 -15.99 -22.84 -5.04
N ASN A 125 -17.29 -23.11 -5.05
CA ASN A 125 -18.02 -23.71 -3.95
C ASN A 125 -18.31 -25.18 -4.24
N PHE A 126 -18.29 -26.02 -3.21
CA PHE A 126 -18.59 -27.46 -3.30
C PHE A 126 -19.62 -27.88 -2.23
N ASN A 127 -20.26 -29.04 -2.44
CA ASN A 127 -21.20 -29.65 -1.50
C ASN A 127 -22.24 -28.66 -1.00
N ASP A 128 -23.05 -28.10 -1.92
CA ASP A 128 -24.09 -27.12 -1.61
C ASP A 128 -23.57 -25.93 -0.79
N ASN A 129 -22.43 -25.37 -1.18
CA ASN A 129 -21.73 -24.27 -0.49
C ASN A 129 -21.22 -24.64 0.92
N MET A 130 -21.06 -25.94 1.23
CA MET A 130 -20.39 -26.35 2.46
C MET A 130 -18.92 -25.92 2.47
N PHE A 131 -18.24 -26.02 1.34
CA PHE A 131 -16.87 -25.60 1.15
C PHE A 131 -16.77 -24.46 0.14
N GLU A 132 -16.01 -23.46 0.48
CA GLU A 132 -15.59 -22.35 -0.40
C GLU A 132 -14.09 -22.44 -0.62
N THR A 133 -13.66 -22.30 -1.87
CA THR A 133 -12.23 -22.28 -2.22
C THR A 133 -11.94 -21.11 -3.12
N SER A 134 -10.76 -20.54 -2.96
CA SER A 134 -10.19 -19.60 -3.94
C SER A 134 -8.74 -19.90 -4.21
N LEU A 135 -8.33 -19.56 -5.44
CA LEU A 135 -6.96 -19.47 -5.90
C LEU A 135 -6.80 -18.11 -6.54
N GLU A 136 -5.98 -17.26 -5.96
CA GLU A 136 -5.79 -15.87 -6.40
C GLU A 136 -4.32 -15.60 -6.65
N GLY A 137 -4.00 -14.91 -7.74
CA GLY A 137 -2.68 -14.39 -8.04
C GLY A 137 -2.72 -12.87 -8.11
N TYR A 138 -1.68 -12.21 -7.63
CA TYR A 138 -1.56 -10.76 -7.71
C TYR A 138 -0.16 -10.33 -8.13
N TYR A 139 -0.10 -9.13 -8.71
CA TYR A 139 1.11 -8.39 -9.01
C TYR A 139 0.91 -6.93 -8.65
N LYS A 140 1.85 -6.34 -7.93
CA LYS A 140 1.81 -4.96 -7.46
C LYS A 140 3.15 -4.29 -7.73
N GLU A 141 3.11 -3.18 -8.46
CA GLU A 141 4.22 -2.27 -8.68
C GLU A 141 4.12 -1.11 -7.69
N MET A 142 5.23 -0.70 -7.13
CA MET A 142 5.31 0.40 -6.17
C MET A 142 6.41 1.37 -6.58
N THR A 143 6.11 2.66 -6.59
CA THR A 143 7.08 3.72 -6.90
C THR A 143 7.13 4.77 -5.80
N ASN A 144 8.21 5.55 -5.76
CA ASN A 144 8.48 6.53 -4.72
C ASN A 144 8.49 5.92 -3.30
N LEU A 145 8.99 4.70 -3.16
CA LEU A 145 9.28 4.13 -1.85
C LEU A 145 10.37 4.97 -1.19
N ILE A 146 10.34 5.12 0.14
CA ILE A 146 11.38 5.79 0.90
C ILE A 146 12.18 4.78 1.72
N GLU A 147 13.47 5.03 1.84
CA GLU A 147 14.38 4.33 2.74
C GLU A 147 15.39 5.34 3.28
N TYR A 148 15.99 5.09 4.45
CA TYR A 148 17.11 5.89 4.91
C TYR A 148 18.32 5.66 4.02
N ARG A 149 19.10 6.72 3.77
CA ARG A 149 20.40 6.61 3.08
C ARG A 149 21.34 5.72 3.86
N GLU A 150 22.21 4.98 3.17
CA GLU A 150 23.22 4.15 3.85
C GLU A 150 24.14 5.02 4.73
N GLY A 151 24.40 4.54 5.94
CA GLY A 151 25.21 5.24 6.93
C GLY A 151 24.50 6.35 7.69
N TYR A 152 23.23 6.63 7.39
CA TYR A 152 22.46 7.60 8.15
C TYR A 152 21.95 6.98 9.47
N LEU A 153 22.22 7.69 10.57
CA LEU A 153 21.69 7.36 11.89
C LEU A 153 20.66 8.45 12.29
N PRO A 154 19.45 8.07 12.69
CA PRO A 154 18.41 9.04 13.08
C PRO A 154 18.81 10.01 14.21
N GLU A 155 19.82 9.64 15.00
CA GLU A 155 20.33 10.42 16.13
C GLU A 155 21.25 11.58 15.71
N ASP A 156 21.80 11.56 14.49
CA ASP A 156 22.78 12.55 14.00
C ASP A 156 22.12 13.88 13.54
N ASN A 157 20.80 13.98 13.62
CA ASN A 157 20.03 15.02 12.96
C ASN A 157 19.85 16.30 13.80
N THR A 158 20.92 17.09 13.91
CA THR A 158 20.81 18.40 14.55
C THR A 158 20.68 19.58 13.57
N ASN A 159 20.93 19.41 12.26
CA ASN A 159 21.03 20.54 11.31
C ASN A 159 20.64 20.30 9.85
N SER A 160 20.16 19.11 9.45
CA SER A 160 19.72 18.87 8.06
C SER A 160 18.19 18.85 7.94
N SER A 161 17.66 19.23 6.78
CA SER A 161 16.25 19.02 6.49
C SER A 161 15.95 17.52 6.56
N SER A 162 14.80 17.13 7.12
CA SER A 162 14.44 15.70 7.24
C SER A 162 14.39 14.99 5.88
N ASP A 163 14.14 15.74 4.81
CA ASP A 163 14.03 15.23 3.43
C ASP A 163 15.37 14.70 2.90
N ASP A 164 16.51 15.30 3.29
CA ASP A 164 17.86 14.89 2.86
C ASP A 164 18.31 13.53 3.42
N SER A 165 17.61 13.04 4.43
CA SER A 165 17.91 11.78 5.11
C SER A 165 17.42 10.55 4.34
N PHE A 166 16.57 10.76 3.34
CA PHE A 166 15.91 9.69 2.60
C PHE A 166 16.43 9.56 1.17
N THR A 167 16.35 8.35 0.66
CA THR A 167 16.49 8.01 -0.75
C THR A 167 15.18 7.40 -1.25
N PHE A 168 14.98 7.45 -2.57
CA PHE A 168 13.74 7.02 -3.22
C PHE A 168 14.02 5.86 -4.15
N GLY A 169 13.07 4.95 -4.20
CA GLY A 169 13.18 3.76 -5.02
C GLY A 169 11.84 3.16 -5.36
N ASP A 170 11.91 2.02 -6.01
CA ASP A 170 10.77 1.27 -6.52
C ASP A 170 10.72 -0.12 -5.87
N GLY A 171 9.64 -0.84 -6.09
CA GLY A 171 9.52 -2.20 -5.59
C GLY A 171 8.35 -2.93 -6.22
N ASP A 172 8.45 -4.25 -6.18
CA ASP A 172 7.45 -5.17 -6.69
C ASP A 172 6.98 -6.12 -5.60
N SER A 173 5.72 -6.48 -5.65
CA SER A 173 5.16 -7.54 -4.81
C SER A 173 4.25 -8.43 -5.63
N TYR A 174 4.46 -9.74 -5.58
CA TYR A 174 3.62 -10.71 -6.27
C TYR A 174 3.47 -11.97 -5.45
N GLY A 175 2.36 -12.67 -5.68
CA GLY A 175 2.10 -13.89 -4.94
C GLY A 175 0.89 -14.65 -5.44
N ILE A 176 0.75 -15.84 -4.84
CA ILE A 176 -0.39 -16.72 -5.02
C ILE A 176 -0.99 -17.00 -3.64
N GLU A 177 -2.31 -16.89 -3.55
CA GLU A 177 -3.08 -17.12 -2.34
C GLU A 177 -4.08 -18.25 -2.57
N VAL A 178 -4.16 -19.19 -1.64
CA VAL A 178 -5.11 -20.31 -1.64
C VAL A 178 -5.93 -20.25 -0.37
N LEU A 179 -7.24 -20.30 -0.49
CA LEU A 179 -8.17 -20.40 0.63
C LEU A 179 -9.03 -21.65 0.51
N LEU A 180 -9.17 -22.38 1.60
CA LEU A 180 -10.18 -23.42 1.80
C LEU A 180 -10.97 -23.11 3.07
N LYS A 181 -12.28 -22.86 2.93
CA LYS A 181 -13.18 -22.57 4.05
C LYS A 181 -14.32 -23.57 4.12
N LYS A 182 -14.60 -24.07 5.30
CA LYS A 182 -15.73 -24.94 5.59
C LYS A 182 -16.75 -24.18 6.41
N ASN A 183 -17.95 -23.96 5.84
CA ASN A 183 -18.99 -23.12 6.40
C ASN A 183 -19.99 -23.86 7.29
N ARG A 184 -20.15 -25.19 7.12
CA ARG A 184 -21.18 -25.97 7.79
C ARG A 184 -20.67 -27.31 8.32
N GLY A 185 -21.34 -27.86 9.33
CA GLY A 185 -21.04 -29.14 9.96
C GLY A 185 -20.65 -28.97 11.44
N LYS A 186 -20.25 -30.08 12.08
CA LYS A 186 -19.83 -30.07 13.50
C LYS A 186 -18.56 -29.25 13.73
N THR A 187 -17.70 -29.17 12.73
CA THR A 187 -16.47 -28.37 12.72
C THR A 187 -16.55 -27.43 11.54
N THR A 188 -16.27 -26.15 11.75
CA THR A 188 -16.13 -25.10 10.72
C THR A 188 -14.81 -24.41 10.89
N GLY A 189 -14.33 -23.71 9.87
CA GLY A 189 -13.05 -22.99 9.91
C GLY A 189 -12.50 -22.77 8.52
N TRP A 190 -11.27 -22.32 8.45
CA TRP A 190 -10.58 -22.07 7.18
C TRP A 190 -9.07 -22.33 7.27
N ILE A 191 -8.49 -22.64 6.14
CA ILE A 191 -7.04 -22.73 5.92
C ILE A 191 -6.72 -21.76 4.79
N GLY A 192 -5.84 -20.81 5.06
CA GLY A 192 -5.30 -19.88 4.08
C GLY A 192 -3.79 -20.08 3.96
N TYR A 193 -3.30 -20.09 2.73
CA TYR A 193 -1.87 -20.17 2.45
C TYR A 193 -1.50 -19.13 1.39
N THR A 194 -0.45 -18.37 1.67
CA THR A 194 0.12 -17.38 0.76
C THR A 194 1.57 -17.70 0.47
N LEU A 195 1.92 -17.72 -0.81
CA LEU A 195 3.29 -17.73 -1.30
C LEU A 195 3.53 -16.40 -2.00
N SER A 196 4.40 -15.55 -1.44
CA SER A 196 4.64 -14.22 -1.98
C SER A 196 6.11 -13.82 -1.98
N LYS A 197 6.42 -12.82 -2.80
CA LYS A 197 7.71 -12.15 -2.83
C LYS A 197 7.50 -10.65 -2.93
N THR A 198 8.19 -9.90 -2.06
CA THR A 198 8.25 -8.44 -2.13
C THR A 198 9.69 -7.99 -2.17
N THR A 199 10.05 -7.26 -3.22
CA THR A 199 11.39 -6.71 -3.42
C THR A 199 11.39 -5.20 -3.49
N ARG A 200 12.55 -4.62 -3.24
CA ARG A 200 12.80 -3.19 -3.33
C ARG A 200 14.08 -2.92 -4.09
N TYR A 201 14.12 -1.81 -4.79
CA TYR A 201 15.27 -1.32 -5.52
C TYR A 201 15.47 0.17 -5.21
N PHE A 202 16.68 0.55 -4.85
CA PHE A 202 17.11 1.93 -4.61
C PHE A 202 18.52 2.09 -5.14
N ASP A 203 18.78 3.14 -5.90
CA ASP A 203 20.12 3.38 -6.48
C ASP A 203 21.19 3.55 -5.40
N GLU A 204 20.85 4.15 -4.25
CA GLU A 204 21.76 4.50 -3.17
C GLU A 204 21.75 3.51 -1.99
N VAL A 205 21.05 2.39 -2.09
CA VAL A 205 20.97 1.36 -1.04
C VAL A 205 21.36 0.02 -1.64
N ASN A 206 22.12 -0.78 -0.89
CA ASN A 206 22.57 -2.11 -1.30
C ASN A 206 23.34 -2.10 -2.64
N ASN A 207 24.12 -1.04 -2.89
CA ASN A 207 24.88 -0.82 -4.14
C ASN A 207 24.00 -0.84 -5.41
N GLY A 208 22.75 -0.40 -5.34
CA GLY A 208 21.82 -0.46 -6.47
C GLY A 208 21.41 -1.86 -6.86
N ILE A 209 21.46 -2.83 -5.96
CA ILE A 209 21.03 -4.21 -6.20
C ILE A 209 19.69 -4.44 -5.50
N GLU A 210 18.74 -5.05 -6.22
CA GLU A 210 17.43 -5.44 -5.67
C GLU A 210 17.59 -6.30 -4.40
N PHE A 211 16.76 -6.03 -3.39
CA PHE A 211 16.75 -6.76 -2.12
C PHE A 211 15.33 -7.03 -1.62
N PRO A 212 15.12 -8.06 -0.77
CA PRO A 212 13.82 -8.33 -0.17
C PRO A 212 13.35 -7.16 0.71
N ALA A 213 12.06 -6.84 0.65
CA ALA A 213 11.48 -5.88 1.58
C ALA A 213 11.60 -6.38 3.04
N LYS A 214 11.74 -5.45 4.00
CA LYS A 214 11.86 -5.78 5.44
C LYS A 214 10.73 -6.66 5.96
N TYR A 215 9.55 -6.56 5.34
CA TYR A 215 8.34 -7.31 5.72
C TYR A 215 8.04 -8.47 4.75
N ASP A 216 8.99 -8.86 3.88
CA ASP A 216 8.78 -10.00 2.98
C ASP A 216 8.59 -11.27 3.78
N ARG A 217 7.44 -11.91 3.57
CA ARG A 217 7.14 -13.24 4.11
C ARG A 217 6.87 -14.15 2.94
N ARG A 218 7.84 -15.03 2.66
CA ARG A 218 7.76 -15.94 1.53
C ARG A 218 6.59 -16.92 1.65
N HIS A 219 6.33 -17.39 2.86
CA HIS A 219 5.28 -18.34 3.17
C HIS A 219 4.48 -17.83 4.36
N ASP A 220 3.17 -17.77 4.23
CA ASP A 220 2.25 -17.48 5.33
C ASP A 220 1.15 -18.54 5.34
N LEU A 221 0.96 -19.21 6.47
CA LEU A 221 -0.07 -20.22 6.70
C LEU A 221 -0.93 -19.84 7.89
N SER A 222 -2.22 -19.70 7.67
CA SER A 222 -3.20 -19.39 8.71
C SER A 222 -4.25 -20.49 8.77
N ILE A 223 -4.59 -20.93 9.99
CA ILE A 223 -5.60 -21.97 10.26
C ILE A 223 -6.49 -21.49 11.40
N THR A 224 -7.79 -21.57 11.21
CA THR A 224 -8.79 -21.21 12.21
C THR A 224 -9.87 -22.27 12.31
#